data_c4d684e4adacb7b7c94234ea6848a2d9
#
_entry.id   c4d684e4adacb7b7c94234ea6848a2d9
#
_cell.length_a   1.000
_cell.length_b   1.000
_cell.length_c   1.000
_cell.angle_alpha   90.00
_cell.angle_beta   90.00
_cell.angle_gamma   90.00
#
_symmetry.space_group_name_H-M   'P 1'
#
loop_
_entity.id
_entity.type
_entity.pdbx_description
1 polymer ?
#
loop_
_entity_poly.entity_id
_entity_poly.type
_entity_poly.pdbx_seq_one_letter_code
_entity_poly.pdbx_strand_id
1 'polypeptide(L)'
;MNSQTEKISLQGAAGAIEVQRDQPAGTPRGIAVIAHPHPLFGGTMDNKVVQTLARAFVSCGWTTVRFNFRGVGASEGVHDEGRGELEDMLNVVGQLAPEGPLAIAGFSFGAFVACGAAEKLWVARDVQQVVLVGTAAARNTVATLPVEAHGRMLVVHGEADDTVPLAAVMDWARPQSLPVTVIPGGGHFFHGQLPLLKSLVARHLRAGIE
;
A
#
# COMPACT_ATOMS: atom_id res chain seq x y z
N MET A 1 -16.55 -1.90 7.78
CA MET A 1 -15.71 -1.21 8.77
C MET A 1 -15.98 -1.86 10.12
N ASN A 2 -14.93 -2.10 10.87
CA ASN A 2 -15.05 -2.60 12.22
C ASN A 2 -15.61 -1.44 13.10
N SER A 3 -16.45 -1.73 14.10
CA SER A 3 -17.01 -0.70 15.02
C SER A 3 -15.94 0.02 15.87
N GLN A 4 -14.66 -0.24 15.61
CA GLN A 4 -13.49 0.27 16.33
C GLN A 4 -12.48 1.01 15.43
N THR A 5 -12.88 1.41 14.21
CA THR A 5 -11.98 2.23 13.36
C THR A 5 -11.85 3.62 13.98
N GLU A 6 -10.63 3.97 14.36
CA GLU A 6 -10.31 5.30 14.88
C GLU A 6 -10.07 6.27 13.72
N LYS A 7 -10.66 7.46 13.81
CA LYS A 7 -10.41 8.57 12.89
C LYS A 7 -9.42 9.53 13.50
N ILE A 8 -8.39 9.87 12.74
CA ILE A 8 -7.28 10.72 13.16
C ILE A 8 -7.10 11.82 12.12
N SER A 9 -6.76 13.02 12.55
CA SER A 9 -6.26 14.08 11.69
C SER A 9 -4.81 14.35 12.05
N LEU A 10 -3.91 14.28 11.07
CA LEU A 10 -2.49 14.60 11.22
C LEU A 10 -2.19 15.92 10.54
N GLN A 11 -1.08 16.55 10.92
CA GLN A 11 -0.55 17.71 10.20
C GLN A 11 0.53 17.24 9.24
N GLY A 12 0.29 17.40 7.93
CA GLY A 12 1.27 17.17 6.86
C GLY A 12 1.85 18.47 6.30
N ALA A 13 2.69 18.34 5.28
CA ALA A 13 3.32 19.49 4.62
C ALA A 13 2.33 20.35 3.83
N ALA A 14 1.27 19.75 3.29
CA ALA A 14 0.22 20.44 2.53
C ALA A 14 -1.02 20.81 3.37
N GLY A 15 -0.97 20.61 4.69
CA GLY A 15 -2.09 20.82 5.60
C GLY A 15 -2.53 19.53 6.28
N ALA A 16 -3.81 19.44 6.68
CA ALA A 16 -4.35 18.28 7.37
C ALA A 16 -4.33 17.01 6.49
N ILE A 17 -4.05 15.86 7.10
CA ILE A 17 -4.15 14.52 6.49
C ILE A 17 -5.20 13.73 7.23
N GLU A 18 -6.25 13.29 6.54
CA GLU A 18 -7.30 12.42 7.07
C GLU A 18 -6.83 10.97 7.13
N VAL A 19 -6.96 10.34 8.31
CA VAL A 19 -6.43 8.99 8.57
C VAL A 19 -7.49 8.13 9.27
N GLN A 20 -7.48 6.84 8.97
CA GLN A 20 -8.23 5.81 9.68
C GLN A 20 -7.26 4.73 10.17
N ARG A 21 -7.39 4.36 11.45
CA ARG A 21 -6.60 3.31 12.09
C ARG A 21 -7.48 2.17 12.57
N ASP A 22 -7.12 0.94 12.21
CA ASP A 22 -7.77 -0.29 12.68
C ASP A 22 -6.75 -1.12 13.47
N GLN A 23 -7.17 -1.64 14.64
CA GLN A 23 -6.34 -2.45 15.52
C GLN A 23 -6.64 -3.94 15.33
N PRO A 24 -5.61 -4.83 15.41
CA PRO A 24 -5.82 -6.26 15.50
C PRO A 24 -6.33 -6.67 16.89
N ALA A 25 -6.81 -7.89 17.00
CA ALA A 25 -7.03 -8.50 18.31
C ALA A 25 -5.67 -8.84 18.95
N GLY A 26 -5.46 -8.42 20.20
CA GLY A 26 -4.21 -8.66 20.94
C GLY A 26 -3.10 -7.66 20.63
N THR A 27 -1.87 -7.98 21.03
CA THR A 27 -0.71 -7.11 20.86
C THR A 27 -0.33 -7.00 19.40
N PRO A 28 -0.25 -5.77 18.82
CA PRO A 28 0.15 -5.58 17.44
C PRO A 28 1.60 -6.03 17.19
N ARG A 29 1.84 -6.61 16.01
CA ARG A 29 3.19 -6.98 15.53
C ARG A 29 3.99 -5.77 15.04
N GLY A 30 3.29 -4.75 14.58
CA GLY A 30 3.82 -3.54 13.98
C GLY A 30 2.70 -2.75 13.32
N ILE A 31 3.06 -1.78 12.50
CA ILE A 31 2.12 -0.90 11.83
C ILE A 31 2.25 -1.04 10.32
N ALA A 32 1.13 -1.21 9.63
CA ALA A 32 1.02 -1.24 8.18
C ALA A 32 0.38 0.06 7.68
N VAL A 33 1.10 0.84 6.86
CA VAL A 33 0.58 2.05 6.22
C VAL A 33 0.19 1.72 4.79
N ILE A 34 -1.06 2.02 4.41
CA ILE A 34 -1.69 1.57 3.17
C ILE A 34 -2.18 2.77 2.36
N ALA A 35 -1.66 2.92 1.15
CA ALA A 35 -1.96 4.02 0.24
C ALA A 35 -3.04 3.64 -0.79
N HIS A 36 -3.93 4.59 -1.10
CA HIS A 36 -5.08 4.40 -1.98
C HIS A 36 -4.76 4.70 -3.47
N PRO A 37 -5.65 4.29 -4.42
CA PRO A 37 -5.46 4.55 -5.84
C PRO A 37 -5.56 6.03 -6.17
N HIS A 38 -5.43 6.37 -7.46
CA HIS A 38 -5.23 7.73 -7.96
C HIS A 38 -6.28 8.72 -7.46
N PRO A 39 -5.88 9.83 -6.82
CA PRO A 39 -6.78 10.85 -6.26
C PRO A 39 -7.79 11.40 -7.26
N LEU A 40 -7.33 11.80 -8.44
CA LEU A 40 -8.16 12.44 -9.46
C LEU A 40 -9.14 11.49 -10.17
N PHE A 41 -9.03 10.17 -9.94
CA PHE A 41 -9.96 9.16 -10.49
C PHE A 41 -10.84 8.54 -9.39
N GLY A 42 -11.16 9.31 -8.35
CA GLY A 42 -12.03 8.88 -7.27
C GLY A 42 -11.40 7.92 -6.27
N GLY A 43 -10.06 7.85 -6.24
CA GLY A 43 -9.32 7.10 -5.24
C GLY A 43 -9.50 7.69 -3.85
N THR A 44 -9.80 6.83 -2.87
CA THR A 44 -9.88 7.18 -1.45
C THR A 44 -9.39 6.03 -0.58
N MET A 45 -9.07 6.29 0.67
CA MET A 45 -8.71 5.25 1.65
C MET A 45 -9.82 4.21 1.90
N ASP A 46 -11.06 4.49 1.46
CA ASP A 46 -12.20 3.57 1.56
C ASP A 46 -12.39 2.70 0.31
N ASN A 47 -11.48 2.76 -0.67
CA ASN A 47 -11.47 1.86 -1.82
C ASN A 47 -11.51 0.39 -1.37
N LYS A 48 -12.28 -0.46 -2.08
CA LYS A 48 -12.48 -1.87 -1.69
C LYS A 48 -11.20 -2.70 -1.67
N VAL A 49 -10.24 -2.43 -2.57
CA VAL A 49 -8.93 -3.10 -2.57
C VAL A 49 -8.13 -2.67 -1.34
N VAL A 50 -8.06 -1.37 -1.05
CA VAL A 50 -7.39 -0.80 0.15
C VAL A 50 -7.96 -1.39 1.44
N GLN A 51 -9.29 -1.44 1.57
CA GLN A 51 -9.95 -2.09 2.71
C GLN A 51 -9.64 -3.59 2.79
N THR A 52 -9.51 -4.26 1.65
CA THR A 52 -9.15 -5.69 1.59
C THR A 52 -7.73 -5.92 2.09
N LEU A 53 -6.77 -5.07 1.70
CA LEU A 53 -5.41 -5.08 2.23
C LEU A 53 -5.42 -4.85 3.75
N ALA A 54 -6.11 -3.81 4.22
CA ALA A 54 -6.22 -3.52 5.66
C ALA A 54 -6.76 -4.72 6.45
N ARG A 55 -7.83 -5.38 5.97
CA ARG A 55 -8.39 -6.59 6.61
C ARG A 55 -7.40 -7.76 6.61
N ALA A 56 -6.57 -7.91 5.55
CA ALA A 56 -5.54 -8.94 5.51
C ALA A 56 -4.48 -8.69 6.59
N PHE A 57 -3.95 -7.47 6.67
CA PHE A 57 -2.96 -7.08 7.67
C PHE A 57 -3.51 -7.21 9.10
N VAL A 58 -4.70 -6.69 9.39
CA VAL A 58 -5.35 -6.82 10.72
C VAL A 58 -5.51 -8.29 11.10
N SER A 59 -5.94 -9.16 10.17
CA SER A 59 -6.09 -10.60 10.44
C SER A 59 -4.76 -11.33 10.66
N CYS A 60 -3.64 -10.69 10.33
CA CYS A 60 -2.28 -11.18 10.58
C CYS A 60 -1.57 -10.44 11.73
N GLY A 61 -2.31 -9.71 12.56
CA GLY A 61 -1.79 -9.09 13.77
C GLY A 61 -1.14 -7.72 13.58
N TRP A 62 -1.38 -7.03 12.46
CA TRP A 62 -0.85 -5.69 12.23
C TRP A 62 -1.89 -4.62 12.56
N THR A 63 -1.49 -3.54 13.22
CA THR A 63 -2.26 -2.28 13.19
C THR A 63 -2.21 -1.74 11.78
N THR A 64 -3.35 -1.34 11.22
CA THR A 64 -3.38 -0.72 9.89
C THR A 64 -3.73 0.75 9.96
N VAL A 65 -3.05 1.52 9.12
CA VAL A 65 -3.25 2.96 8.93
C VAL A 65 -3.56 3.16 7.45
N ARG A 66 -4.77 3.61 7.16
CA ARG A 66 -5.19 4.07 5.84
C ARG A 66 -5.37 5.58 5.90
N PHE A 67 -5.01 6.30 4.87
CA PHE A 67 -5.11 7.76 4.83
C PHE A 67 -5.56 8.24 3.45
N ASN A 68 -6.12 9.42 3.41
CA ASN A 68 -6.40 10.12 2.17
C ASN A 68 -5.21 10.99 1.78
N PHE A 69 -4.73 10.85 0.54
CA PHE A 69 -3.75 11.75 -0.04
C PHE A 69 -4.27 13.19 -0.08
N ARG A 70 -3.38 14.13 -0.21
CA ARG A 70 -3.68 15.56 -0.39
C ARG A 70 -4.77 15.78 -1.43
N GLY A 71 -5.73 16.67 -1.11
CA GLY A 71 -6.86 16.99 -1.96
C GLY A 71 -7.99 15.94 -1.99
N VAL A 72 -7.95 14.91 -1.13
CA VAL A 72 -8.97 13.86 -1.05
C VAL A 72 -9.66 13.87 0.32
N GLY A 73 -10.99 13.80 0.34
CA GLY A 73 -11.78 13.78 1.57
C GLY A 73 -11.53 15.02 2.41
N ALA A 74 -11.13 14.84 3.67
CA ALA A 74 -10.76 15.93 4.58
C ALA A 74 -9.24 16.23 4.56
N SER A 75 -8.46 15.60 3.69
CA SER A 75 -7.04 15.96 3.49
C SER A 75 -6.92 17.22 2.65
N GLU A 76 -6.14 18.16 3.15
CA GLU A 76 -5.88 19.44 2.49
C GLU A 76 -4.82 19.31 1.37
N GLY A 77 -4.61 20.40 0.62
CA GLY A 77 -3.65 20.46 -0.48
C GLY A 77 -4.26 20.06 -1.82
N VAL A 78 -3.38 19.81 -2.80
CA VAL A 78 -3.73 19.44 -4.17
C VAL A 78 -2.83 18.32 -4.65
N HIS A 79 -3.33 17.49 -5.57
CA HIS A 79 -2.56 16.42 -6.20
C HIS A 79 -1.25 16.93 -6.82
N ASP A 80 -0.13 16.23 -6.57
CA ASP A 80 1.22 16.61 -7.01
C ASP A 80 1.97 15.45 -7.68
N GLU A 81 1.29 14.68 -8.51
CA GLU A 81 1.86 13.66 -9.40
C GLU A 81 2.78 12.63 -8.69
N GLY A 82 2.49 12.34 -7.45
CA GLY A 82 3.22 11.37 -6.63
C GLY A 82 4.32 11.95 -5.74
N ARG A 83 4.81 13.17 -6.00
CA ARG A 83 5.83 13.80 -5.16
C ARG A 83 5.26 14.15 -3.79
N GLY A 84 4.20 14.93 -3.79
CA GLY A 84 3.53 15.34 -2.57
C GLY A 84 2.82 14.18 -1.87
N GLU A 85 2.25 13.25 -2.63
CA GLU A 85 1.63 12.05 -2.05
C GLU A 85 2.66 11.15 -1.36
N LEU A 86 3.90 11.11 -1.85
CA LEU A 86 5.01 10.45 -1.17
C LEU A 86 5.36 11.15 0.15
N GLU A 87 5.39 12.49 0.16
CA GLU A 87 5.56 13.24 1.41
C GLU A 87 4.44 12.96 2.40
N ASP A 88 3.18 12.92 1.95
CA ASP A 88 2.03 12.58 2.81
C ASP A 88 2.22 11.21 3.46
N MET A 89 2.61 10.18 2.67
CA MET A 89 2.84 8.84 3.20
C MET A 89 4.00 8.82 4.20
N LEU A 90 5.11 9.51 3.92
CA LEU A 90 6.25 9.60 4.84
C LEU A 90 5.88 10.34 6.13
N ASN A 91 5.06 11.40 6.05
CA ASN A 91 4.51 12.09 7.21
C ASN A 91 3.63 11.18 8.08
N VAL A 92 2.75 10.39 7.46
CA VAL A 92 1.92 9.41 8.17
C VAL A 92 2.79 8.36 8.86
N VAL A 93 3.80 7.82 8.18
CA VAL A 93 4.76 6.88 8.79
C VAL A 93 5.50 7.53 9.95
N GLY A 94 6.03 8.74 9.77
CA GLY A 94 6.79 9.44 10.80
C GLY A 94 6.00 9.72 12.08
N GLN A 95 4.70 10.03 11.95
CA GLN A 95 3.85 10.39 13.09
C GLN A 95 3.18 9.18 13.75
N LEU A 96 2.78 8.15 12.99
CA LEU A 96 2.01 7.02 13.52
C LEU A 96 2.80 5.72 13.65
N ALA A 97 3.93 5.61 12.97
CA ALA A 97 4.82 4.47 13.02
C ALA A 97 6.30 4.92 13.14
N PRO A 98 6.68 5.76 14.14
CA PRO A 98 8.03 6.29 14.24
C PRO A 98 9.08 5.23 14.52
N GLU A 99 8.71 4.13 15.16
CA GLU A 99 9.59 3.05 15.59
C GLU A 99 8.96 1.68 15.34
N GLY A 100 9.77 0.62 15.48
CA GLY A 100 9.36 -0.78 15.40
C GLY A 100 9.07 -1.27 14.00
N PRO A 101 8.52 -2.50 13.88
CA PRO A 101 8.22 -3.15 12.62
C PRO A 101 7.22 -2.37 11.78
N LEU A 102 7.58 -2.11 10.51
CA LEU A 102 6.81 -1.35 9.55
C LEU A 102 6.42 -2.23 8.35
N ALA A 103 5.17 -2.16 7.95
CA ALA A 103 4.73 -2.66 6.66
C ALA A 103 4.22 -1.50 5.79
N ILE A 104 4.51 -1.57 4.51
CA ILE A 104 4.13 -0.57 3.51
C ILE A 104 3.32 -1.25 2.43
N ALA A 105 2.15 -0.70 2.12
CA ALA A 105 1.29 -1.28 1.11
C ALA A 105 0.58 -0.21 0.27
N GLY A 106 0.14 -0.59 -0.92
CA GLY A 106 -0.64 0.30 -1.75
C GLY A 106 -1.35 -0.39 -2.90
N PHE A 107 -2.32 0.32 -3.47
CA PHE A 107 -3.05 -0.10 -4.65
C PHE A 107 -2.91 0.92 -5.78
N SER A 108 -2.60 0.45 -6.99
CA SER A 108 -2.51 1.27 -8.21
C SER A 108 -1.50 2.41 -8.07
N PHE A 109 -1.92 3.67 -8.17
CA PHE A 109 -1.10 4.85 -7.88
C PHE A 109 -0.54 4.80 -6.45
N GLY A 110 -1.33 4.35 -5.47
CA GLY A 110 -0.85 4.14 -4.10
C GLY A 110 0.25 3.07 -4.00
N ALA A 111 0.27 2.06 -4.88
CA ALA A 111 1.36 1.10 -4.92
C ALA A 111 2.66 1.73 -5.48
N PHE A 112 2.55 2.62 -6.46
CA PHE A 112 3.69 3.42 -6.93
C PHE A 112 4.27 4.29 -5.80
N VAL A 113 3.41 5.03 -5.09
CA VAL A 113 3.83 5.87 -3.94
C VAL A 113 4.42 5.01 -2.80
N ALA A 114 3.78 3.88 -2.49
CA ALA A 114 4.23 2.94 -1.47
C ALA A 114 5.62 2.36 -1.78
N CYS A 115 5.90 2.05 -3.05
CA CYS A 115 7.21 1.58 -3.47
C CYS A 115 8.29 2.66 -3.24
N GLY A 116 8.02 3.91 -3.58
CA GLY A 116 8.92 5.04 -3.31
C GLY A 116 9.12 5.31 -1.81
N ALA A 117 8.07 5.15 -1.01
CA ALA A 117 8.19 5.25 0.45
C ALA A 117 9.05 4.12 1.04
N ALA A 118 8.85 2.88 0.55
CA ALA A 118 9.65 1.74 0.98
C ALA A 118 11.14 1.93 0.63
N GLU A 119 11.46 2.41 -0.58
CA GLU A 119 12.84 2.74 -0.98
C GLU A 119 13.49 3.74 -0.01
N LYS A 120 12.82 4.84 0.29
CA LYS A 120 13.36 5.88 1.20
C LYS A 120 13.53 5.40 2.64
N LEU A 121 12.66 4.48 3.08
CA LEU A 121 12.63 4.02 4.47
C LEU A 121 13.45 2.73 4.70
N TRP A 122 13.85 2.02 3.64
CA TRP A 122 14.45 0.69 3.72
C TRP A 122 15.67 0.62 4.64
N VAL A 123 16.57 1.59 4.56
CA VAL A 123 17.81 1.60 5.36
C VAL A 123 17.57 2.16 6.77
N ALA A 124 16.65 3.13 6.88
CA ALA A 124 16.44 3.86 8.14
C ALA A 124 15.40 3.22 9.07
N ARG A 125 14.60 2.28 8.56
CA ARG A 125 13.47 1.69 9.27
C ARG A 125 13.44 0.18 9.10
N ASP A 126 12.86 -0.50 10.09
CA ASP A 126 12.60 -1.94 10.03
C ASP A 126 11.39 -2.25 9.14
N VAL A 127 11.57 -2.13 7.81
CA VAL A 127 10.55 -2.47 6.83
C VAL A 127 10.46 -3.99 6.68
N GLN A 128 9.45 -4.58 7.30
CA GLN A 128 9.23 -6.03 7.35
C GLN A 128 8.44 -6.57 6.15
N GLN A 129 7.54 -5.75 5.58
CA GLN A 129 6.66 -6.19 4.50
C GLN A 129 6.39 -5.03 3.52
N VAL A 130 6.41 -5.33 2.23
CA VAL A 130 5.97 -4.43 1.16
C VAL A 130 4.94 -5.14 0.28
N VAL A 131 3.72 -4.62 0.20
CA VAL A 131 2.63 -5.23 -0.59
C VAL A 131 2.13 -4.25 -1.65
N LEU A 132 2.41 -4.56 -2.91
CA LEU A 132 2.09 -3.72 -4.05
C LEU A 132 1.04 -4.40 -4.94
N VAL A 133 -0.11 -3.78 -5.11
CA VAL A 133 -1.25 -4.35 -5.86
C VAL A 133 -1.60 -3.45 -7.04
N GLY A 134 -1.64 -4.00 -8.26
CA GLY A 134 -1.98 -3.27 -9.48
C GLY A 134 -1.09 -2.05 -9.71
N THR A 135 0.22 -2.17 -9.48
CA THR A 135 1.19 -1.07 -9.44
C THR A 135 1.17 -0.23 -10.72
N ALA A 136 0.99 1.08 -10.59
CA ALA A 136 0.84 2.01 -11.71
C ALA A 136 2.15 2.25 -12.50
N ALA A 137 2.77 1.18 -13.01
CA ALA A 137 4.04 1.20 -13.72
C ALA A 137 3.94 1.73 -15.17
N ALA A 138 2.74 1.80 -15.75
CA ALA A 138 2.58 2.26 -17.13
C ALA A 138 2.77 3.77 -17.32
N ARG A 139 2.57 4.55 -16.26
CA ARG A 139 2.61 6.03 -16.30
C ARG A 139 3.60 6.66 -15.34
N ASN A 140 4.21 5.85 -14.47
CA ASN A 140 5.11 6.33 -13.42
C ASN A 140 6.41 5.55 -13.46
N THR A 141 7.50 6.21 -13.12
CA THR A 141 8.78 5.54 -12.83
C THR A 141 8.72 4.98 -11.43
N VAL A 142 8.36 3.70 -11.32
CA VAL A 142 8.30 2.99 -10.04
C VAL A 142 9.71 2.78 -9.50
N ALA A 143 9.92 3.09 -8.22
CA ALA A 143 11.18 2.86 -7.53
C ALA A 143 11.58 1.38 -7.55
N THR A 144 12.85 1.09 -7.31
CA THR A 144 13.38 -0.27 -7.16
C THR A 144 13.94 -0.42 -5.76
N LEU A 145 13.68 -1.57 -5.13
CA LEU A 145 14.26 -1.89 -3.84
C LEU A 145 15.48 -2.82 -4.02
N PRO A 146 16.43 -2.83 -3.06
CA PRO A 146 17.56 -3.73 -3.12
C PRO A 146 17.09 -5.20 -3.07
N VAL A 147 17.90 -6.11 -3.60
CA VAL A 147 17.56 -7.54 -3.74
C VAL A 147 17.21 -8.19 -2.40
N GLU A 148 17.78 -7.73 -1.31
CA GLU A 148 17.50 -8.18 0.06
C GLU A 148 16.05 -7.87 0.49
N ALA A 149 15.42 -6.88 -0.14
CA ALA A 149 14.03 -6.55 0.11
C ALA A 149 13.05 -7.53 -0.56
N HIS A 150 13.46 -8.20 -1.64
CA HIS A 150 12.56 -8.97 -2.49
C HIS A 150 11.85 -10.10 -1.74
N GLY A 151 12.50 -10.74 -0.76
CA GLY A 151 11.90 -11.75 0.11
C GLY A 151 10.76 -11.21 0.99
N ARG A 152 10.70 -9.89 1.22
CA ARG A 152 9.66 -9.19 1.99
C ARG A 152 8.64 -8.50 1.11
N MET A 153 8.74 -8.64 -0.22
CA MET A 153 7.85 -8.00 -1.18
C MET A 153 6.82 -8.98 -1.74
N LEU A 154 5.58 -8.54 -1.84
CA LEU A 154 4.54 -9.19 -2.61
C LEU A 154 4.00 -8.21 -3.66
N VAL A 155 4.22 -8.53 -4.93
CA VAL A 155 3.60 -7.82 -6.06
C VAL A 155 2.46 -8.66 -6.60
N VAL A 156 1.24 -8.13 -6.62
CA VAL A 156 0.05 -8.81 -7.16
C VAL A 156 -0.53 -8.00 -8.31
N HIS A 157 -0.82 -8.67 -9.42
CA HIS A 157 -1.41 -8.01 -10.59
C HIS A 157 -2.50 -8.87 -11.23
N GLY A 158 -3.49 -8.22 -11.81
CA GLY A 158 -4.53 -8.89 -12.59
C GLY A 158 -4.08 -9.15 -14.02
N GLU A 159 -4.30 -10.36 -14.54
CA GLU A 159 -3.94 -10.70 -15.93
C GLU A 159 -4.67 -9.82 -16.96
N ALA A 160 -5.95 -9.54 -16.71
CA ALA A 160 -6.82 -8.76 -17.58
C ALA A 160 -7.00 -7.30 -17.10
N ASP A 161 -5.97 -6.73 -16.45
CA ASP A 161 -5.97 -5.33 -16.00
C ASP A 161 -5.92 -4.39 -17.22
N ASP A 162 -7.02 -3.69 -17.45
CA ASP A 162 -7.22 -2.74 -18.56
C ASP A 162 -6.79 -1.30 -18.22
N THR A 163 -6.50 -1.04 -16.97
CA THR A 163 -6.04 0.26 -16.46
C THR A 163 -4.52 0.35 -16.41
N VAL A 164 -3.89 -0.69 -15.92
CA VAL A 164 -2.43 -0.87 -15.90
C VAL A 164 -2.10 -2.21 -16.58
N PRO A 165 -1.63 -2.20 -17.83
CA PRO A 165 -1.28 -3.43 -18.53
C PRO A 165 -0.25 -4.26 -17.76
N LEU A 166 -0.47 -5.58 -17.66
CA LEU A 166 0.46 -6.51 -17.00
C LEU A 166 1.88 -6.37 -17.55
N ALA A 167 2.01 -6.14 -18.86
CA ALA A 167 3.32 -5.93 -19.50
C ALA A 167 4.13 -4.82 -18.84
N ALA A 168 3.52 -3.70 -18.47
CA ALA A 168 4.22 -2.58 -17.83
C ALA A 168 4.77 -2.96 -16.44
N VAL A 169 4.03 -3.76 -15.67
CA VAL A 169 4.51 -4.26 -14.37
C VAL A 169 5.62 -5.28 -14.56
N MET A 170 5.51 -6.16 -15.57
CA MET A 170 6.57 -7.12 -15.90
C MET A 170 7.84 -6.42 -16.39
N ASP A 171 7.73 -5.34 -17.15
CA ASP A 171 8.88 -4.57 -17.64
C ASP A 171 9.63 -3.86 -16.50
N TRP A 172 8.88 -3.39 -15.47
CA TRP A 172 9.48 -2.87 -14.24
C TRP A 172 10.11 -3.96 -13.37
N ALA A 173 9.46 -5.12 -13.24
CA ALA A 173 9.90 -6.20 -12.35
C ALA A 173 11.08 -7.00 -12.93
N ARG A 174 11.11 -7.22 -14.25
CA ARG A 174 12.07 -8.10 -14.93
C ARG A 174 13.54 -7.72 -14.73
N PRO A 175 13.98 -6.44 -14.85
CA PRO A 175 15.39 -6.08 -14.66
C PRO A 175 15.92 -6.38 -13.26
N GLN A 176 15.04 -6.40 -12.25
CA GLN A 176 15.38 -6.68 -10.85
C GLN A 176 15.06 -8.12 -10.43
N SER A 177 14.60 -8.97 -11.36
CA SER A 177 14.17 -10.35 -11.08
C SER A 177 13.13 -10.45 -9.95
N LEU A 178 12.26 -9.43 -9.81
CA LEU A 178 11.25 -9.37 -8.77
C LEU A 178 10.04 -10.24 -9.17
N PRO A 179 9.63 -11.21 -8.33
CA PRO A 179 8.46 -12.05 -8.64
C PRO A 179 7.16 -11.24 -8.67
N VAL A 180 6.30 -11.54 -9.65
CA VAL A 180 4.95 -10.98 -9.76
C VAL A 180 3.94 -12.11 -9.67
N THR A 181 3.02 -12.02 -8.71
CA THR A 181 1.88 -12.93 -8.59
C THR A 181 0.76 -12.44 -9.50
N VAL A 182 0.48 -13.18 -10.57
CA VAL A 182 -0.58 -12.85 -11.52
C VAL A 182 -1.86 -13.59 -11.16
N ILE A 183 -2.99 -12.87 -11.07
CA ILE A 183 -4.32 -13.47 -10.88
C ILE A 183 -4.98 -13.64 -12.25
N PRO A 184 -5.22 -14.90 -12.69
CA PRO A 184 -5.85 -15.18 -13.98
C PRO A 184 -7.23 -14.52 -14.10
N GLY A 185 -7.47 -13.86 -15.24
CA GLY A 185 -8.71 -13.12 -15.53
C GLY A 185 -9.00 -11.94 -14.60
N GLY A 186 -8.07 -11.59 -13.70
CA GLY A 186 -8.20 -10.47 -12.78
C GLY A 186 -8.13 -9.13 -13.51
N GLY A 187 -9.15 -8.27 -13.34
CA GLY A 187 -9.11 -6.88 -13.75
C GLY A 187 -8.51 -5.98 -12.67
N HIS A 188 -8.38 -4.67 -12.96
CA HIS A 188 -7.71 -3.71 -12.08
C HIS A 188 -8.24 -3.71 -10.64
N PHE A 189 -9.56 -3.76 -10.46
CA PHE A 189 -10.21 -3.70 -9.14
C PHE A 189 -10.49 -5.07 -8.52
N PHE A 190 -10.05 -6.16 -9.12
CA PHE A 190 -10.22 -7.53 -8.62
C PHE A 190 -11.70 -7.86 -8.30
N HIS A 191 -12.64 -7.42 -9.14
CA HIS A 191 -14.07 -7.70 -8.96
C HIS A 191 -14.32 -9.22 -8.87
N GLY A 192 -15.03 -9.66 -7.84
CA GLY A 192 -15.27 -11.09 -7.56
C GLY A 192 -14.06 -11.83 -6.96
N GLN A 193 -12.86 -11.25 -6.97
CA GLN A 193 -11.60 -11.89 -6.55
C GLN A 193 -10.97 -11.27 -5.29
N LEU A 194 -11.62 -10.33 -4.63
CA LEU A 194 -11.13 -9.72 -3.38
C LEU A 194 -10.87 -10.75 -2.26
N PRO A 195 -11.67 -11.83 -2.09
CA PRO A 195 -11.34 -12.89 -1.14
C PRO A 195 -10.03 -13.61 -1.48
N LEU A 196 -9.75 -13.86 -2.76
CA LEU A 196 -8.49 -14.45 -3.22
C LEU A 196 -7.32 -13.51 -2.94
N LEU A 197 -7.45 -12.23 -3.29
CA LEU A 197 -6.43 -11.21 -2.99
C LEU A 197 -6.12 -11.18 -1.49
N LYS A 198 -7.14 -11.13 -0.64
CA LYS A 198 -6.96 -11.18 0.83
C LYS A 198 -6.18 -12.42 1.26
N SER A 199 -6.50 -13.58 0.71
CA SER A 199 -5.84 -14.85 1.03
C SER A 199 -4.36 -14.85 0.61
N LEU A 200 -4.03 -14.32 -0.58
CA LEU A 200 -2.66 -14.20 -1.07
C LEU A 200 -1.82 -13.31 -0.13
N VAL A 201 -2.33 -12.13 0.20
CA VAL A 201 -1.66 -11.19 1.12
C VAL A 201 -1.49 -11.83 2.49
N ALA A 202 -2.54 -12.44 3.07
CA ALA A 202 -2.45 -13.06 4.38
C ALA A 202 -1.46 -14.24 4.43
N ARG A 203 -1.34 -15.03 3.35
CA ARG A 203 -0.32 -16.10 3.26
C ARG A 203 1.09 -15.53 3.25
N HIS A 204 1.33 -14.49 2.45
CA HIS A 204 2.62 -13.82 2.40
C HIS A 204 3.03 -13.26 3.78
N LEU A 205 2.10 -12.55 4.44
CA LEU A 205 2.35 -11.97 5.77
C LEU A 205 2.64 -13.03 6.86
N ARG A 206 2.14 -14.25 6.71
CA ARG A 206 2.40 -15.36 7.64
C ARG A 206 3.72 -16.07 7.35
N ALA A 207 4.11 -16.20 6.08
CA ALA A 207 5.38 -16.82 5.70
C ALA A 207 6.61 -16.05 6.20
N GLY A 208 6.51 -14.74 6.40
CA GLY A 208 7.58 -13.91 6.99
C GLY A 208 7.63 -13.92 8.53
N ILE A 209 7.10 -14.97 9.17
CA ILE A 209 7.04 -15.12 10.64
C ILE A 209 8.11 -16.09 11.18
N GLU A 210 8.95 -16.67 10.32
CA GLU A 210 10.03 -17.56 10.72
C GLU A 210 11.30 -16.82 11.17
#